data_9c85b36ee8780b291c756db899b4903b
#
_entry.id   9c85b36ee8780b291c756db899b4903b
#
_cell.length_a   1.000
_cell.length_b   1.000
_cell.length_c   1.000
_cell.angle_alpha   90.00
_cell.angle_beta   90.00
_cell.angle_gamma   90.00
#
_symmetry.space_group_name_H-M   'P 1'
#
loop_
_entity.id
_entity.type
_entity.pdbx_description
1 polymer ?
#
loop_
_entity_poly.entity_id
_entity_poly.type
_entity_poly.pdbx_seq_one_letter_code
_entity_poly.pdbx_strand_id
1 'polypeptide(L)'
;SDVYKRQNKDDAIISKQLVTLKKNVPVKNKIEEFILKSVDQDKLYSFLREMEFNRLLSSAISKYGDTNNLVTKDIDKNLEKTIEFKKKNYQLIKNEKEIEDWMKQSEEIGEFAIDTETTSLDPHTAKLVGISISNRIGNACYIPLNHVSGNNLDEKKVLSILKNYLEDESIKKVGQNIKFDFIVFYHRGITLNSMEDTMLMSYTIDAGKNRHNMDTLSEIHLGHKTIKFKDLVG
;
A
#
# COMPACT_ATOMS: atom_id res chain seq x y z
N SER A 1 -50.49 10.48 -30.54
CA SER A 1 -49.20 11.16 -30.68
C SER A 1 -49.27 12.68 -30.57
N ASP A 2 -50.33 13.34 -31.07
CA ASP A 2 -50.45 14.81 -31.00
C ASP A 2 -50.81 15.33 -29.59
N VAL A 3 -51.47 14.53 -28.79
CA VAL A 3 -51.78 14.86 -27.39
C VAL A 3 -50.46 14.98 -26.58
N TYR A 4 -49.53 14.06 -26.71
CA TYR A 4 -48.23 14.12 -26.05
C TYR A 4 -47.42 15.35 -26.47
N LYS A 5 -47.44 15.70 -27.76
CA LYS A 5 -46.71 16.87 -28.26
C LYS A 5 -47.31 18.17 -27.68
N ARG A 6 -48.61 18.23 -27.50
CA ARG A 6 -49.29 19.42 -26.91
C ARG A 6 -49.02 19.50 -25.40
N GLN A 7 -49.06 18.36 -24.69
CA GLN A 7 -48.84 18.32 -23.25
C GLN A 7 -47.41 18.72 -22.86
N ASN A 8 -46.40 18.39 -23.70
CA ASN A 8 -45.00 18.67 -23.43
C ASN A 8 -44.42 19.82 -24.27
N LYS A 9 -45.27 20.75 -24.71
CA LYS A 9 -44.85 21.90 -25.53
C LYS A 9 -43.87 22.80 -24.80
N ASP A 10 -44.12 23.08 -23.54
CA ASP A 10 -43.30 23.98 -22.74
C ASP A 10 -41.93 23.32 -22.42
N ASP A 11 -41.92 22.03 -22.14
CA ASP A 11 -40.68 21.26 -21.95
C ASP A 11 -39.83 21.23 -23.23
N ALA A 12 -40.48 21.14 -24.42
CA ALA A 12 -39.79 21.20 -25.71
C ALA A 12 -39.16 22.58 -25.96
N ILE A 13 -39.86 23.67 -25.57
CA ILE A 13 -39.34 25.05 -25.68
C ILE A 13 -38.13 25.24 -24.76
N ILE A 14 -38.25 24.82 -23.51
CA ILE A 14 -37.14 24.88 -22.53
C ILE A 14 -35.96 24.05 -23.01
N SER A 15 -36.21 22.82 -23.43
CA SER A 15 -35.17 21.94 -23.98
C SER A 15 -34.45 22.59 -25.16
N LYS A 16 -35.18 23.20 -26.07
CA LYS A 16 -34.58 23.93 -27.21
C LYS A 16 -33.70 25.09 -26.74
N GLN A 17 -34.14 25.85 -25.73
CA GLN A 17 -33.32 26.92 -25.15
C GLN A 17 -32.04 26.39 -24.51
N LEU A 18 -32.11 25.28 -23.74
CA LEU A 18 -31.02 24.69 -23.05
C LEU A 18 -29.95 24.09 -24.01
N VAL A 19 -30.38 23.44 -25.09
CA VAL A 19 -29.45 22.87 -26.09
C VAL A 19 -28.95 23.89 -27.12
N THR A 20 -29.52 25.10 -27.16
CA THR A 20 -29.07 26.15 -28.10
C THR A 20 -27.79 26.79 -27.58
N LEU A 21 -26.69 26.59 -28.32
CA LEU A 21 -25.41 27.18 -27.98
C LEU A 21 -25.46 28.71 -27.97
N LYS A 22 -24.91 29.30 -26.93
CA LYS A 22 -24.75 30.75 -26.84
C LYS A 22 -23.69 31.23 -27.84
N LYS A 23 -24.11 32.02 -28.84
CA LYS A 23 -23.24 32.49 -29.94
C LYS A 23 -22.49 33.78 -29.63
N ASN A 24 -22.89 34.50 -28.59
CA ASN A 24 -22.34 35.81 -28.21
C ASN A 24 -21.54 35.76 -26.92
N VAL A 25 -20.89 34.67 -26.67
CA VAL A 25 -19.96 34.54 -25.54
C VAL A 25 -18.79 35.50 -25.82
N PRO A 26 -18.44 36.39 -24.87
CA PRO A 26 -17.26 37.25 -25.03
C PRO A 26 -16.01 36.43 -24.99
N VAL A 27 -15.38 36.22 -26.13
CA VAL A 27 -14.07 35.55 -26.26
C VAL A 27 -13.02 36.62 -26.46
N LYS A 28 -12.00 36.65 -25.61
CA LYS A 28 -10.93 37.65 -25.67
C LYS A 28 -9.96 37.41 -26.84
N ASN A 29 -9.82 36.16 -27.27
CA ASN A 29 -8.88 35.77 -28.32
C ASN A 29 -9.57 35.74 -29.69
N LYS A 30 -8.83 36.14 -30.73
CA LYS A 30 -9.26 35.97 -32.11
C LYS A 30 -9.04 34.54 -32.57
N ILE A 31 -9.81 34.06 -33.56
CA ILE A 31 -9.74 32.68 -34.04
C ILE A 31 -8.37 32.35 -34.61
N GLU A 32 -7.68 33.34 -35.17
CA GLU A 32 -6.34 33.22 -35.73
C GLU A 32 -5.26 32.99 -34.66
N GLU A 33 -5.58 33.24 -33.39
CA GLU A 33 -4.67 33.01 -32.26
C GLU A 33 -4.73 31.55 -31.76
N PHE A 34 -5.74 30.77 -32.18
CA PHE A 34 -5.88 29.35 -31.86
C PHE A 34 -5.05 28.49 -32.82
N ILE A 35 -3.74 28.77 -32.85
CA ILE A 35 -2.77 28.00 -33.62
C ILE A 35 -2.07 27.03 -32.66
N LEU A 36 -1.92 25.76 -33.08
CA LEU A 36 -1.13 24.80 -32.34
C LEU A 36 0.34 25.24 -32.36
N LYS A 37 0.85 25.67 -31.21
CA LYS A 37 2.26 26.06 -31.04
C LYS A 37 3.11 24.83 -30.77
N SER A 38 4.41 24.92 -31.09
CA SER A 38 5.38 23.94 -30.66
C SER A 38 5.41 23.86 -29.11
N VAL A 39 5.59 22.65 -28.60
CA VAL A 39 5.67 22.44 -27.15
C VAL A 39 6.93 23.08 -26.59
N ASP A 40 6.77 23.95 -25.62
CA ASP A 40 7.87 24.43 -24.79
C ASP A 40 8.21 23.31 -23.79
N GLN A 41 9.24 22.54 -24.14
CA GLN A 41 9.62 21.34 -23.37
C GLN A 41 10.06 21.68 -21.95
N ASP A 42 10.80 22.76 -21.79
CA ASP A 42 11.32 23.18 -20.48
C ASP A 42 10.19 23.53 -19.51
N LYS A 43 9.21 24.30 -19.99
CA LYS A 43 8.03 24.61 -19.18
C LYS A 43 7.17 23.39 -18.89
N LEU A 44 6.99 22.52 -19.88
CA LEU A 44 6.21 21.30 -19.71
C LEU A 44 6.87 20.38 -18.67
N TYR A 45 8.17 20.14 -18.79
CA TYR A 45 8.88 19.26 -17.86
C TYR A 45 8.99 19.86 -16.47
N SER A 46 9.21 21.18 -16.36
CA SER A 46 9.20 21.88 -15.07
C SER A 46 7.86 21.73 -14.36
N PHE A 47 6.76 21.99 -15.08
CA PHE A 47 5.41 21.82 -14.56
C PHE A 47 5.13 20.37 -14.12
N LEU A 48 5.47 19.38 -14.95
CA LEU A 48 5.23 17.98 -14.63
C LEU A 48 6.05 17.50 -13.41
N ARG A 49 7.26 18.06 -13.22
CA ARG A 49 8.08 17.81 -12.01
C ARG A 49 7.49 18.48 -10.77
N GLU A 50 7.12 19.74 -10.87
CA GLU A 50 6.49 20.49 -9.77
C GLU A 50 5.22 19.81 -9.27
N MET A 51 4.41 19.29 -10.20
CA MET A 51 3.18 18.57 -9.89
C MET A 51 3.40 17.09 -9.56
N GLU A 52 4.65 16.62 -9.55
CA GLU A 52 5.03 15.21 -9.31
C GLU A 52 4.35 14.21 -10.26
N PHE A 53 4.01 14.62 -11.47
CA PHE A 53 3.40 13.77 -12.49
C PHE A 53 4.44 12.90 -13.22
N ASN A 54 5.13 12.04 -12.50
CA ASN A 54 6.27 11.26 -12.98
C ASN A 54 5.96 10.41 -14.22
N ARG A 55 4.78 9.80 -14.26
CA ARG A 55 4.34 8.99 -15.42
C ARG A 55 4.13 9.83 -16.67
N LEU A 56 3.51 11.00 -16.52
CA LEU A 56 3.31 11.95 -17.64
C LEU A 56 4.64 12.55 -18.08
N LEU A 57 5.54 12.85 -17.16
CA LEU A 57 6.90 13.33 -17.45
C LEU A 57 7.66 12.30 -18.30
N SER A 58 7.68 11.02 -17.89
CA SER A 58 8.33 9.95 -18.66
C SER A 58 7.74 9.82 -20.07
N SER A 59 6.41 9.90 -20.19
CA SER A 59 5.72 9.87 -21.49
C SER A 59 6.05 11.09 -22.34
N ALA A 60 6.15 12.29 -21.75
CA ALA A 60 6.49 13.52 -22.45
C ALA A 60 7.94 13.50 -22.94
N ILE A 61 8.88 13.02 -22.12
CA ILE A 61 10.29 12.85 -22.51
C ILE A 61 10.42 11.85 -23.67
N SER A 62 9.70 10.73 -23.60
CA SER A 62 9.69 9.74 -24.68
C SER A 62 9.15 10.31 -26.00
N LYS A 63 8.20 11.25 -25.94
CA LYS A 63 7.55 11.85 -27.12
C LYS A 63 8.31 13.03 -27.69
N TYR A 64 8.89 13.87 -26.87
CA TYR A 64 9.48 15.15 -27.29
C TYR A 64 11.00 15.20 -27.15
N GLY A 65 11.62 14.17 -26.59
CA GLY A 65 13.06 14.08 -26.35
C GLY A 65 13.49 14.65 -25.00
N ASP A 66 14.69 14.29 -24.59
CA ASP A 66 15.32 14.83 -23.36
C ASP A 66 16.18 16.05 -23.74
N THR A 67 15.80 17.22 -23.25
CA THR A 67 16.52 18.46 -23.57
C THR A 67 17.76 18.69 -22.70
N ASN A 68 17.91 17.94 -21.61
CA ASN A 68 19.09 18.02 -20.75
C ASN A 68 19.31 16.69 -20.02
N ASN A 69 20.53 16.21 -19.98
CA ASN A 69 21.03 15.04 -19.22
C ASN A 69 20.80 15.13 -17.69
N LEU A 70 19.73 15.78 -17.24
CA LEU A 70 19.40 16.04 -15.83
C LEU A 70 18.41 15.03 -15.23
N VAL A 71 17.86 14.09 -16.05
CA VAL A 71 16.78 13.19 -15.60
C VAL A 71 17.29 12.04 -14.74
N THR A 72 18.58 11.74 -14.75
CA THR A 72 19.13 10.58 -14.02
C THR A 72 19.70 10.88 -12.64
N LYS A 73 19.75 12.15 -12.20
CA LYS A 73 20.46 12.48 -10.95
C LYS A 73 19.62 12.56 -9.68
N ASP A 74 18.31 12.72 -9.79
CA ASP A 74 17.47 12.92 -8.59
C ASP A 74 16.74 11.65 -8.12
N ILE A 75 16.66 10.61 -8.96
CA ILE A 75 16.07 9.31 -8.56
C ILE A 75 17.09 8.47 -7.77
N ASP A 76 18.39 8.66 -8.02
CA ASP A 76 19.45 7.83 -7.39
C ASP A 76 19.98 8.37 -6.04
N LYS A 77 19.63 9.60 -5.63
CA LYS A 77 20.22 10.17 -4.41
C LYS A 77 19.64 9.70 -3.08
N ASN A 78 18.51 8.97 -3.09
CA ASN A 78 17.94 8.41 -1.85
C ASN A 78 18.25 6.92 -1.64
N LEU A 79 18.98 6.26 -2.54
CA LEU A 79 19.27 4.83 -2.51
C LEU A 79 20.54 4.43 -1.76
N GLU A 80 21.25 5.35 -1.10
CA GLU A 80 22.51 5.03 -0.41
C GLU A 80 22.39 4.69 1.08
N LYS A 81 21.22 4.32 1.56
CA LYS A 81 21.12 3.70 2.89
C LYS A 81 20.65 2.26 2.79
N THR A 82 21.51 1.40 2.24
CA THR A 82 21.35 -0.04 2.49
C THR A 82 21.54 -0.25 3.99
N ILE A 83 20.46 -0.54 4.69
CA ILE A 83 20.56 -0.96 6.09
C ILE A 83 21.15 -2.35 6.07
N GLU A 84 22.48 -2.46 6.29
CA GLU A 84 23.12 -3.76 6.52
C GLU A 84 22.62 -4.30 7.86
N PHE A 85 21.77 -5.29 7.80
CA PHE A 85 21.41 -6.08 8.98
C PHE A 85 22.61 -6.92 9.44
N LYS A 86 23.49 -6.33 10.25
CA LYS A 86 24.74 -6.94 10.69
C LYS A 86 24.55 -8.18 11.56
N LYS A 87 23.37 -8.40 12.11
CA LYS A 87 23.05 -9.57 12.94
C LYS A 87 21.59 -9.94 12.74
N LYS A 88 21.34 -11.13 12.18
CA LYS A 88 19.98 -11.67 11.99
C LYS A 88 19.79 -12.76 13.04
N ASN A 89 18.79 -12.61 13.89
CA ASN A 89 18.32 -13.62 14.82
C ASN A 89 16.90 -14.03 14.41
N TYR A 90 16.81 -15.11 13.62
CA TYR A 90 15.52 -15.64 13.15
C TYR A 90 15.31 -16.99 13.83
N GLN A 91 14.27 -17.09 14.64
CA GLN A 91 13.96 -18.24 15.44
C GLN A 91 12.68 -18.94 14.97
N LEU A 92 12.77 -20.27 14.77
CA LEU A 92 11.59 -21.10 14.66
C LEU A 92 11.13 -21.50 16.07
N ILE A 93 9.94 -21.14 16.45
CA ILE A 93 9.35 -21.43 17.76
C ILE A 93 9.00 -22.92 17.84
N LYS A 94 9.38 -23.56 18.95
CA LYS A 94 9.23 -25.01 19.16
C LYS A 94 8.30 -25.37 20.30
N ASN A 95 7.97 -24.44 21.18
CA ASN A 95 7.11 -24.66 22.33
C ASN A 95 6.47 -23.35 22.82
N GLU A 96 5.46 -23.47 23.68
CA GLU A 96 4.68 -22.36 24.21
C GLU A 96 5.52 -21.41 25.07
N LYS A 97 6.50 -21.92 25.79
CA LYS A 97 7.40 -21.09 26.64
C LYS A 97 8.21 -20.10 25.81
N GLU A 98 8.68 -20.51 24.65
CA GLU A 98 9.39 -19.61 23.74
C GLU A 98 8.50 -18.47 23.25
N ILE A 99 7.18 -18.72 23.04
CA ILE A 99 6.23 -17.66 22.70
C ILE A 99 6.09 -16.68 23.84
N GLU A 100 5.91 -17.16 25.06
CA GLU A 100 5.81 -16.30 26.25
C GLU A 100 7.05 -15.41 26.42
N ASP A 101 8.25 -15.98 26.22
CA ASP A 101 9.50 -15.24 26.34
C ASP A 101 9.61 -14.15 25.24
N TRP A 102 9.17 -14.45 24.02
CA TRP A 102 9.09 -13.48 22.92
C TRP A 102 8.09 -12.36 23.21
N MET A 103 6.91 -12.71 23.70
CA MET A 103 5.87 -11.74 23.96
C MET A 103 6.19 -10.83 25.15
N LYS A 104 6.85 -11.34 26.19
CA LYS A 104 7.38 -10.51 27.30
C LYS A 104 8.40 -9.48 26.82
N GLN A 105 9.33 -9.88 25.94
CA GLN A 105 10.28 -8.93 25.33
C GLN A 105 9.56 -7.88 24.48
N SER A 106 8.52 -8.26 23.75
CA SER A 106 7.71 -7.34 22.95
C SER A 106 6.90 -6.36 23.81
N GLU A 107 6.38 -6.82 24.93
CA GLU A 107 5.71 -6.00 25.94
C GLU A 107 6.67 -4.95 26.55
N GLU A 108 7.89 -5.36 26.94
CA GLU A 108 8.91 -4.43 27.44
C GLU A 108 9.29 -3.36 26.41
N ILE A 109 9.24 -3.68 25.11
CA ILE A 109 9.50 -2.74 24.02
C ILE A 109 8.29 -1.83 23.78
N GLY A 110 7.07 -2.31 24.02
CA GLY A 110 5.82 -1.63 23.78
C GLY A 110 5.31 -1.72 22.34
N GLU A 111 6.01 -2.46 21.46
CA GLU A 111 5.57 -2.68 20.08
C GLU A 111 6.16 -3.97 19.47
N PHE A 112 5.46 -4.53 18.50
CA PHE A 112 5.97 -5.59 17.64
C PHE A 112 5.25 -5.59 16.28
N ALA A 113 5.97 -6.06 15.25
CA ALA A 113 5.37 -6.36 13.95
C ALA A 113 4.79 -7.77 13.96
N ILE A 114 3.65 -7.96 13.29
CA ILE A 114 2.97 -9.24 13.15
C ILE A 114 2.46 -9.42 11.71
N ASP A 115 2.53 -10.66 11.24
CA ASP A 115 2.01 -11.07 9.94
C ASP A 115 1.53 -12.53 10.03
N THR A 116 0.45 -12.86 9.32
CA THR A 116 -0.15 -14.20 9.34
C THR A 116 0.04 -14.91 8.00
N GLU A 117 0.49 -16.16 8.04
CA GLU A 117 0.51 -17.05 6.90
C GLU A 117 -0.77 -17.88 6.86
N THR A 118 -1.42 -17.91 5.72
CA THR A 118 -2.75 -18.50 5.56
C THR A 118 -2.88 -19.32 4.28
N THR A 119 -3.89 -20.20 4.24
CA THR A 119 -4.17 -21.07 3.07
C THR A 119 -4.85 -20.33 1.91
N SER A 120 -5.31 -19.08 2.09
CA SER A 120 -6.11 -18.35 1.10
C SER A 120 -5.92 -16.84 1.27
N LEU A 121 -6.14 -16.10 0.19
CA LEU A 121 -6.19 -14.63 0.21
C LEU A 121 -7.54 -14.07 0.70
N ASP A 122 -8.53 -14.93 0.94
CA ASP A 122 -9.78 -14.54 1.58
C ASP A 122 -9.67 -14.73 3.09
N PRO A 123 -9.53 -13.66 3.90
CA PRO A 123 -9.32 -13.75 5.34
C PRO A 123 -10.51 -14.34 6.11
N HIS A 124 -11.71 -14.37 5.51
CA HIS A 124 -12.90 -14.91 6.13
C HIS A 124 -12.94 -16.44 6.15
N THR A 125 -12.31 -17.07 5.16
CA THR A 125 -12.30 -18.53 5.00
C THR A 125 -10.93 -19.16 5.17
N ALA A 126 -9.88 -18.33 5.25
CA ALA A 126 -8.51 -18.76 5.35
C ALA A 126 -8.21 -19.50 6.67
N LYS A 127 -7.52 -20.63 6.54
CA LYS A 127 -6.94 -21.32 7.70
C LYS A 127 -5.58 -20.70 8.01
N LEU A 128 -5.32 -20.49 9.28
CA LEU A 128 -4.03 -19.97 9.76
C LEU A 128 -2.98 -21.08 9.69
N VAL A 129 -1.88 -20.81 8.99
CA VAL A 129 -0.78 -21.76 8.80
C VAL A 129 0.38 -21.45 9.73
N GLY A 130 0.64 -20.17 9.99
CA GLY A 130 1.67 -19.72 10.89
C GLY A 130 1.57 -18.24 11.19
N ILE A 131 2.38 -17.76 12.12
CA ILE A 131 2.45 -16.36 12.54
C ILE A 131 3.92 -15.94 12.60
N SER A 132 4.25 -14.82 11.97
CA SER A 132 5.55 -14.16 12.08
C SER A 132 5.47 -13.01 13.07
N ILE A 133 6.45 -12.87 13.94
CA ILE A 133 6.56 -11.76 14.89
C ILE A 133 7.97 -11.18 14.83
N SER A 134 8.08 -9.86 14.83
CA SER A 134 9.36 -9.15 14.95
C SER A 134 9.23 -7.99 15.94
N ASN A 135 10.13 -7.90 16.89
CA ASN A 135 10.12 -6.87 17.93
C ASN A 135 11.32 -5.92 17.87
N ARG A 136 12.28 -6.19 17.00
CA ARG A 136 13.46 -5.33 16.73
C ARG A 136 14.01 -5.61 15.34
N ILE A 137 14.75 -4.67 14.80
CA ILE A 137 15.46 -4.82 13.53
C ILE A 137 16.39 -6.05 13.61
N GLY A 138 16.20 -6.99 12.67
CA GLY A 138 16.99 -8.22 12.59
C GLY A 138 16.64 -9.30 13.60
N ASN A 139 15.58 -9.12 14.40
CA ASN A 139 15.09 -10.06 15.39
C ASN A 139 13.66 -10.47 15.09
N ALA A 140 13.43 -11.68 14.65
CA ALA A 140 12.10 -12.19 14.30
C ALA A 140 11.95 -13.66 14.67
N CYS A 141 10.72 -14.10 14.88
CA CYS A 141 10.38 -15.50 15.05
C CYS A 141 9.22 -15.92 14.15
N TYR A 142 9.12 -17.21 13.93
CA TYR A 142 8.01 -17.85 13.23
C TYR A 142 7.39 -18.93 14.11
N ILE A 143 6.06 -18.91 14.20
CA ILE A 143 5.24 -19.83 14.98
C ILE A 143 4.49 -20.73 14.00
N PRO A 144 4.92 -22.00 13.81
CA PRO A 144 4.25 -22.94 12.91
C PRO A 144 3.01 -23.52 13.54
N LEU A 145 1.87 -23.52 12.81
CA LEU A 145 0.57 -23.97 13.33
C LEU A 145 -0.03 -25.13 12.53
N ASN A 146 -0.24 -24.95 11.24
CA ASN A 146 -0.95 -25.91 10.40
C ASN A 146 -0.21 -26.22 9.09
N HIS A 147 1.11 -26.36 9.14
CA HIS A 147 1.89 -26.83 8.00
C HIS A 147 1.60 -28.30 7.69
N VAL A 148 1.68 -28.65 6.40
CA VAL A 148 1.51 -30.04 5.92
C VAL A 148 2.62 -30.96 6.46
N SER A 149 3.82 -30.40 6.66
CA SER A 149 4.98 -31.15 7.19
C SER A 149 5.67 -30.34 8.29
N GLY A 150 6.35 -31.02 9.19
CA GLY A 150 7.08 -30.42 10.30
C GLY A 150 6.32 -30.43 11.63
N ASN A 151 6.93 -29.86 12.66
CA ASN A 151 6.34 -29.81 13.99
C ASN A 151 5.50 -28.53 14.12
N ASN A 152 4.18 -28.69 14.10
CA ASN A 152 3.23 -27.62 14.38
C ASN A 152 2.96 -27.52 15.88
N LEU A 153 2.67 -26.30 16.34
CA LEU A 153 2.17 -26.04 17.68
C LEU A 153 0.63 -26.10 17.67
N ASP A 154 0.03 -26.30 18.84
CA ASP A 154 -1.41 -26.28 19.00
C ASP A 154 -1.95 -24.85 18.82
N GLU A 155 -2.74 -24.62 17.75
CA GLU A 155 -3.28 -23.30 17.41
C GLU A 155 -4.03 -22.68 18.57
N LYS A 156 -4.85 -23.44 19.31
CA LYS A 156 -5.66 -22.91 20.41
C LYS A 156 -4.80 -22.42 21.57
N LYS A 157 -3.75 -23.17 21.91
CA LYS A 157 -2.83 -22.77 22.98
C LYS A 157 -2.02 -21.53 22.59
N VAL A 158 -1.50 -21.51 21.38
CA VAL A 158 -0.77 -20.37 20.84
C VAL A 158 -1.62 -19.12 20.85
N LEU A 159 -2.84 -19.20 20.32
CA LEU A 159 -3.76 -18.05 20.28
C LEU A 159 -4.20 -17.62 21.68
N SER A 160 -4.34 -18.54 22.63
CA SER A 160 -4.62 -18.19 24.04
C SER A 160 -3.50 -17.37 24.69
N ILE A 161 -2.23 -17.69 24.38
CA ILE A 161 -1.08 -16.91 24.86
C ILE A 161 -1.05 -15.54 24.18
N LEU A 162 -1.14 -15.52 22.84
CA LEU A 162 -1.04 -14.28 22.06
C LEU A 162 -2.18 -13.31 22.33
N LYS A 163 -3.39 -13.81 22.68
CA LYS A 163 -4.57 -12.99 22.90
C LYS A 163 -4.33 -11.83 23.86
N ASN A 164 -3.69 -12.08 24.98
CA ASN A 164 -3.43 -11.04 26.00
C ASN A 164 -2.62 -9.87 25.43
N TYR A 165 -1.64 -10.16 24.56
CA TYR A 165 -0.77 -9.16 23.96
C TYR A 165 -1.41 -8.48 22.74
N LEU A 166 -2.20 -9.23 21.96
CA LEU A 166 -2.88 -8.71 20.77
C LEU A 166 -4.03 -7.75 21.14
N GLU A 167 -4.71 -8.02 22.26
CA GLU A 167 -5.82 -7.20 22.76
C GLU A 167 -5.35 -6.07 23.68
N ASP A 168 -4.10 -6.04 24.12
CA ASP A 168 -3.54 -4.99 24.96
C ASP A 168 -3.38 -3.68 24.18
N GLU A 169 -4.05 -2.61 24.60
CA GLU A 169 -3.98 -1.29 23.97
C GLU A 169 -2.65 -0.58 24.20
N SER A 170 -1.89 -0.97 25.23
CA SER A 170 -0.59 -0.38 25.56
C SER A 170 0.54 -0.88 24.64
N ILE A 171 0.33 -2.00 23.95
CA ILE A 171 1.30 -2.60 23.04
C ILE A 171 0.88 -2.31 21.59
N LYS A 172 1.73 -1.66 20.83
CA LYS A 172 1.48 -1.37 19.43
C LYS A 172 1.73 -2.61 18.53
N LYS A 173 0.77 -2.94 17.67
CA LYS A 173 0.90 -3.96 16.64
C LYS A 173 1.10 -3.29 15.29
N VAL A 174 2.21 -3.61 14.62
CA VAL A 174 2.55 -3.07 13.29
C VAL A 174 2.38 -4.17 12.26
N GLY A 175 1.74 -3.88 11.14
CA GLY A 175 1.60 -4.83 10.04
C GLY A 175 1.55 -4.14 8.68
N GLN A 176 1.65 -4.93 7.63
CA GLN A 176 1.50 -4.51 6.25
C GLN A 176 0.16 -4.99 5.73
N ASN A 177 -0.80 -4.11 5.47
CA ASN A 177 -2.21 -4.46 5.21
C ASN A 177 -2.83 -5.25 6.38
N ILE A 178 -2.54 -4.79 7.60
CA ILE A 178 -2.91 -5.45 8.87
C ILE A 178 -4.41 -5.74 9.01
N LYS A 179 -5.24 -5.12 8.17
CA LYS A 179 -6.67 -5.43 8.08
C LYS A 179 -6.92 -6.91 7.76
N PHE A 180 -6.07 -7.53 6.95
CA PHE A 180 -6.15 -8.95 6.65
C PHE A 180 -5.95 -9.78 7.91
N ASP A 181 -4.88 -9.51 8.65
CA ASP A 181 -4.51 -10.19 9.89
C ASP A 181 -5.56 -9.96 10.98
N PHE A 182 -6.07 -8.73 11.09
CA PHE A 182 -7.17 -8.41 11.99
C PHE A 182 -8.38 -9.33 11.75
N ILE A 183 -8.80 -9.51 10.50
CA ILE A 183 -9.97 -10.37 10.18
C ILE A 183 -9.65 -11.83 10.52
N VAL A 184 -8.45 -12.31 10.22
CA VAL A 184 -7.99 -13.67 10.54
C VAL A 184 -8.06 -13.93 12.05
N PHE A 185 -7.58 -12.99 12.87
CA PHE A 185 -7.64 -13.08 14.33
C PHE A 185 -9.06 -12.90 14.88
N TYR A 186 -9.84 -11.98 14.30
CA TYR A 186 -11.21 -11.72 14.70
C TYR A 186 -12.11 -12.98 14.59
N HIS A 187 -11.96 -13.74 13.52
CA HIS A 187 -12.65 -15.03 13.36
C HIS A 187 -12.24 -16.09 14.40
N ARG A 188 -11.15 -15.85 15.12
CA ARG A 188 -10.65 -16.71 16.21
C ARG A 188 -10.93 -16.14 17.60
N GLY A 189 -11.77 -15.10 17.68
CA GLY A 189 -12.18 -14.47 18.93
C GLY A 189 -11.10 -13.60 19.57
N ILE A 190 -10.21 -13.03 18.74
CA ILE A 190 -9.16 -12.11 19.17
C ILE A 190 -9.35 -10.78 18.44
N THR A 191 -9.38 -9.69 19.19
CA THR A 191 -9.43 -8.32 18.64
C THR A 191 -8.03 -7.72 18.67
N LEU A 192 -7.49 -7.31 17.52
CA LEU A 192 -6.26 -6.54 17.50
C LEU A 192 -6.54 -5.11 17.91
N ASN A 193 -5.94 -4.66 18.99
CA ASN A 193 -5.98 -3.27 19.44
C ASN A 193 -4.66 -2.57 19.14
N SER A 194 -4.66 -1.24 19.09
CA SER A 194 -3.45 -0.41 18.88
C SER A 194 -2.66 -0.78 17.62
N MET A 195 -3.36 -0.81 16.48
CA MET A 195 -2.80 -1.24 15.18
C MET A 195 -2.21 -0.06 14.41
N GLU A 196 -1.08 -0.32 13.73
CA GLU A 196 -0.46 0.55 12.75
C GLU A 196 -0.26 -0.20 11.43
N ASP A 197 -0.69 0.39 10.32
CA ASP A 197 -0.61 -0.21 8.99
C ASP A 197 0.38 0.53 8.11
N THR A 198 1.51 -0.11 7.81
CA THR A 198 2.57 0.49 6.99
C THR A 198 2.14 0.75 5.55
N MET A 199 1.19 -0.03 5.01
CA MET A 199 0.62 0.21 3.69
C MET A 199 -0.23 1.49 3.70
N LEU A 200 -1.10 1.66 4.69
CA LEU A 200 -1.96 2.85 4.79
C LEU A 200 -1.15 4.10 5.11
N MET A 201 -0.12 4.01 5.96
CA MET A 201 0.81 5.13 6.20
C MET A 201 1.46 5.57 4.90
N SER A 202 2.03 4.64 4.14
CA SER A 202 2.65 4.95 2.85
C SER A 202 1.64 5.54 1.87
N TYR A 203 0.43 5.00 1.82
CA TYR A 203 -0.62 5.51 0.95
C TYR A 203 -1.03 6.95 1.30
N THR A 204 -1.04 7.28 2.58
CA THR A 204 -1.40 8.63 3.06
C THR A 204 -0.29 9.66 2.74
N ILE A 205 0.98 9.25 2.87
CA ILE A 205 2.13 10.14 2.67
C ILE A 205 2.44 10.33 1.17
N ASP A 206 2.41 9.23 0.41
CA ASP A 206 2.92 9.15 -0.96
C ASP A 206 1.89 8.64 -1.96
N ALA A 207 0.61 9.01 -1.80
CA ALA A 207 -0.47 8.59 -2.69
C ALA A 207 -0.12 8.84 -4.17
N GLY A 208 -0.20 7.78 -4.98
CA GLY A 208 0.06 7.87 -6.42
C GLY A 208 1.53 7.89 -6.87
N LYS A 209 2.50 7.96 -5.94
CA LYS A 209 3.93 7.93 -6.30
C LYS A 209 4.44 6.53 -6.58
N ASN A 210 4.07 5.56 -5.74
CA ASN A 210 4.60 4.19 -5.78
C ASN A 210 3.50 3.16 -5.53
N ARG A 211 3.83 1.89 -5.72
CA ARG A 211 3.03 0.79 -5.17
C ARG A 211 3.31 0.71 -3.67
N HIS A 212 2.25 0.50 -2.88
CA HIS A 212 2.33 0.46 -1.42
C HIS A 212 2.46 -0.97 -0.86
N ASN A 213 2.93 -1.92 -1.67
CA ASN A 213 3.21 -3.28 -1.22
C ASN A 213 4.55 -3.36 -0.49
N MET A 214 4.72 -4.38 0.34
CA MET A 214 5.91 -4.59 1.17
C MET A 214 7.20 -4.59 0.35
N ASP A 215 7.25 -5.27 -0.80
CA ASP A 215 8.43 -5.35 -1.65
C ASP A 215 8.92 -3.97 -2.09
N THR A 216 7.99 -3.16 -2.61
CA THR A 216 8.31 -1.80 -3.08
C THR A 216 8.74 -0.90 -1.92
N LEU A 217 8.03 -0.94 -0.79
CA LEU A 217 8.36 -0.11 0.37
C LEU A 217 9.69 -0.51 1.00
N SER A 218 9.98 -1.81 1.09
CA SER A 218 11.26 -2.31 1.57
C SER A 218 12.42 -1.87 0.68
N GLU A 219 12.25 -1.92 -0.64
CA GLU A 219 13.28 -1.48 -1.58
C GLU A 219 13.50 0.04 -1.51
N ILE A 220 12.42 0.85 -1.48
CA ILE A 220 12.51 2.31 -1.47
C ILE A 220 13.06 2.84 -0.14
N HIS A 221 12.56 2.35 0.99
CA HIS A 221 12.88 2.93 2.29
C HIS A 221 14.07 2.27 2.99
N LEU A 222 14.33 0.99 2.70
CA LEU A 222 15.37 0.21 3.38
C LEU A 222 16.51 -0.24 2.45
N GLY A 223 16.36 -0.06 1.12
CA GLY A 223 17.29 -0.62 0.13
C GLY A 223 17.34 -2.16 0.15
N HIS A 224 16.32 -2.79 0.75
CA HIS A 224 16.27 -4.24 0.94
C HIS A 224 15.31 -4.88 -0.06
N LYS A 225 15.85 -5.86 -0.83
CA LYS A 225 15.03 -6.70 -1.73
C LYS A 225 14.50 -7.91 -0.98
N THR A 226 13.20 -8.03 -0.90
CA THR A 226 12.53 -9.18 -0.31
C THR A 226 12.66 -10.43 -1.20
N ILE A 227 12.55 -11.61 -0.60
CA ILE A 227 12.45 -12.88 -1.32
C ILE A 227 11.01 -12.97 -1.86
N LYS A 228 10.86 -13.10 -3.18
CA LYS A 228 9.51 -13.19 -3.78
C LYS A 228 8.92 -14.58 -3.55
N PHE A 229 7.63 -14.63 -3.30
CA PHE A 229 6.91 -15.89 -3.09
C PHE A 229 7.14 -16.92 -4.22
N LYS A 230 7.13 -16.47 -5.48
CA LYS A 230 7.42 -17.31 -6.64
C LYS A 230 8.82 -17.94 -6.64
N ASP A 231 9.78 -17.32 -5.96
CA ASP A 231 11.15 -17.82 -5.88
C ASP A 231 11.30 -18.89 -4.77
N LEU A 232 10.27 -19.02 -3.89
CA LEU A 232 10.22 -20.04 -2.84
C LEU A 232 9.42 -21.27 -3.25
N VAL A 233 8.38 -21.11 -4.06
CA VAL A 233 7.46 -22.22 -4.38
C VAL A 233 7.61 -22.75 -5.81
N GLY A 234 8.41 -22.12 -6.67
CA GLY A 234 8.68 -22.56 -8.05
C GLY A 234 7.69 -22.02 -9.07
#